data_88d5fde3367387505bf0a3319a196262
#
_entry.id   88d5fde3367387505bf0a3319a196262
#
_cell.length_a   1.000
_cell.length_b   1.000
_cell.length_c   1.000
_cell.angle_alpha   90.00
_cell.angle_beta   90.00
_cell.angle_gamma   90.00
#
_symmetry.space_group_name_H-M   'P 1'
#
loop_
_entity.id
_entity.type
_entity.pdbx_description
1 polymer ?
#
loop_
_entity_poly.entity_id
_entity_poly.type
_entity_poly.pdbx_seq_one_letter_code
_entity_poly.pdbx_strand_id
1 'polypeptide(L)'
;MKLNRADIKRYFDKEEMISAFSIIYPLLRKHWKSYAGLMLFLLTDILITLASAWFLGDLSDAAVQGDFTRVKHLLPLAFGLILISFLTIYCDTYIEAVATSSIKRDLKEQLLRQLLLSPVHKIHTTHSGELISHFTNDINSIDGMIGRNLINLIKLPLLFIAIFLYLAHISPLLSFVGLFIIPIAVIAGGVFGFLLRNSSREILKLNSEMTSSLSEIFQGFIVIRSFLLERSFFSKYRQQNQQALGLDLYNGKMKGLFYAGGEAIALIAFLVSLCLGAVIVSKGMLTVGSLLAFVTLSNRLIYPLNGLAGQWAAFQRSTSAVERIAPILKVQYETTDFPEFSQKKPKQKAIGFQNMTFSYDGERYIFENFNLQIPAGKSIAIVGASGAGKSTLFNLLQGFYQPQAGEIYIDQTPLSALTASELQNLIAYVPQETFLFTGTIRENLLLANPQTTEEELVTAARAAHIHDFILSLPHGYETKIGEKGVTLSGGQKQRIAIARAILKNAPILLLDEATSALDNETEYLVKEALQGIMKNRTTIVIAHRLSTIQNVDSIIVIDNGKLIQSGKHEELIHQPGLYRDLAHINPSQLSHNEERAIML
;
A
#
# COMPACT_ATOMS: atom_id res chain seq x y z
N MET A 1 -12.63 35.45 6.59
CA MET A 1 -12.94 34.03 6.30
C MET A 1 -13.36 33.36 7.60
N LYS A 2 -14.63 32.93 7.74
CA LYS A 2 -15.20 32.41 9.00
C LYS A 2 -14.62 31.02 9.25
N LEU A 3 -14.03 30.82 10.40
CA LEU A 3 -13.70 29.48 10.93
C LEU A 3 -14.98 28.65 10.96
N ASN A 4 -15.09 27.66 10.07
CA ASN A 4 -16.24 26.78 10.07
C ASN A 4 -16.11 25.84 11.31
N ARG A 5 -17.07 25.92 12.22
CA ARG A 5 -17.09 25.06 13.44
C ARG A 5 -16.98 23.57 13.10
N ALA A 6 -17.42 23.16 11.90
CA ALA A 6 -17.29 21.79 11.41
C ALA A 6 -15.82 21.38 11.18
N ASP A 7 -14.96 22.30 10.68
CA ASP A 7 -13.55 22.01 10.45
C ASP A 7 -12.76 21.85 11.75
N ILE A 8 -13.13 22.62 12.79
CA ILE A 8 -12.51 22.49 14.13
C ILE A 8 -12.94 21.19 14.79
N LYS A 9 -14.21 20.81 14.67
CA LYS A 9 -14.74 19.57 15.25
C LYS A 9 -14.09 18.33 14.63
N ARG A 10 -13.84 18.34 13.31
CA ARG A 10 -13.13 17.28 12.60
C ARG A 10 -11.65 17.18 12.98
N TYR A 11 -11.02 18.26 13.44
CA TYR A 11 -9.62 18.29 13.90
C TYR A 11 -9.42 17.64 15.28
N PHE A 12 -10.51 17.48 16.05
CA PHE A 12 -10.55 16.85 17.35
C PHE A 12 -11.57 15.70 17.37
N ASP A 13 -11.75 15.01 16.22
CA ASP A 13 -12.65 13.88 16.18
C ASP A 13 -12.07 12.74 17.03
N LYS A 14 -12.67 12.62 18.23
CA LYS A 14 -12.21 11.67 19.24
C LYS A 14 -12.42 10.22 18.80
N GLU A 15 -13.43 9.95 17.98
CA GLU A 15 -13.73 8.60 17.50
C GLU A 15 -12.71 8.12 16.47
N GLU A 16 -12.32 8.98 15.53
CA GLU A 16 -11.27 8.69 14.55
C GLU A 16 -9.93 8.41 15.26
N MET A 17 -9.56 9.24 16.23
CA MET A 17 -8.32 9.05 17.00
C MET A 17 -8.32 7.75 17.80
N ILE A 18 -9.43 7.40 18.46
CA ILE A 18 -9.55 6.16 19.23
C ILE A 18 -9.48 4.95 18.29
N SER A 19 -10.16 5.00 17.14
CA SER A 19 -10.10 3.94 16.13
C SER A 19 -8.68 3.72 15.62
N ALA A 20 -7.97 4.78 15.23
CA ALA A 20 -6.59 4.68 14.78
C ALA A 20 -5.65 4.16 15.89
N PHE A 21 -5.81 4.66 17.11
CA PHE A 21 -5.02 4.21 18.25
C PHE A 21 -5.28 2.74 18.59
N SER A 22 -6.50 2.25 18.44
CA SER A 22 -6.83 0.84 18.69
C SER A 22 -6.07 -0.13 17.78
N ILE A 23 -5.71 0.29 16.58
CA ILE A 23 -4.92 -0.50 15.62
C ILE A 23 -3.42 -0.49 16.00
N ILE A 24 -2.91 0.65 16.43
CA ILE A 24 -1.49 0.82 16.75
C ILE A 24 -1.16 0.32 18.16
N TYR A 25 -2.09 0.39 19.12
CA TYR A 25 -1.87 0.01 20.51
C TYR A 25 -1.32 -1.42 20.73
N PRO A 26 -1.83 -2.46 20.05
CA PRO A 26 -1.26 -3.81 20.18
C PRO A 26 0.23 -3.88 19.77
N LEU A 27 0.63 -3.10 18.76
CA LEU A 27 2.01 -3.03 18.29
C LEU A 27 2.88 -2.27 19.30
N LEU A 28 2.40 -1.15 19.86
CA LEU A 28 3.08 -0.44 20.93
C LEU A 28 3.28 -1.35 22.15
N ARG A 29 2.25 -2.10 22.55
CA ARG A 29 2.30 -3.04 23.66
C ARG A 29 3.30 -4.18 23.40
N LYS A 30 3.41 -4.67 22.18
CA LYS A 30 4.41 -5.70 21.80
C LYS A 30 5.83 -5.18 22.03
N HIS A 31 6.09 -3.89 21.76
CA HIS A 31 7.40 -3.25 21.89
C HIS A 31 7.55 -2.38 23.15
N TRP A 32 6.79 -2.66 24.22
CA TRP A 32 6.72 -1.85 25.44
C TRP A 32 8.08 -1.58 26.11
N LYS A 33 9.03 -2.53 26.01
CA LYS A 33 10.38 -2.39 26.58
C LYS A 33 11.15 -1.20 25.98
N SER A 34 11.03 -1.01 24.66
CA SER A 34 11.64 0.14 23.99
C SER A 34 11.01 1.44 24.45
N TYR A 35 9.67 1.49 24.58
CA TYR A 35 8.99 2.69 25.07
C TYR A 35 9.27 2.99 26.55
N ALA A 36 9.43 1.98 27.39
CA ALA A 36 9.87 2.15 28.77
C ALA A 36 11.29 2.75 28.82
N GLY A 37 12.21 2.29 27.98
CA GLY A 37 13.53 2.90 27.81
C GLY A 37 13.48 4.36 27.37
N LEU A 38 12.65 4.68 26.37
CA LEU A 38 12.46 6.05 25.90
C LEU A 38 11.89 6.97 26.98
N MET A 39 10.97 6.50 27.82
CA MET A 39 10.45 7.24 28.97
C MET A 39 11.54 7.50 30.01
N LEU A 40 12.41 6.52 30.26
CA LEU A 40 13.55 6.71 31.16
C LEU A 40 14.50 7.78 30.61
N PHE A 41 14.87 7.73 29.35
CA PHE A 41 15.75 8.73 28.73
C PHE A 41 15.11 10.12 28.65
N LEU A 42 13.78 10.19 28.45
CA LEU A 42 13.01 11.42 28.52
C LEU A 42 13.20 12.10 29.91
N LEU A 43 13.02 11.33 31.01
CA LEU A 43 13.21 11.85 32.36
C LEU A 43 14.67 12.26 32.61
N THR A 44 15.61 11.45 32.14
CA THR A 44 17.05 11.75 32.26
C THR A 44 17.40 13.05 31.53
N ASP A 45 16.86 13.29 30.32
CA ASP A 45 17.11 14.52 29.56
C ASP A 45 16.55 15.77 30.25
N ILE A 46 15.38 15.67 30.90
CA ILE A 46 14.82 16.74 31.73
C ILE A 46 15.77 17.03 32.91
N LEU A 47 16.22 16.00 33.61
CA LEU A 47 17.16 16.15 34.75
C LEU A 47 18.48 16.76 34.30
N ILE A 48 19.07 16.33 33.19
CA ILE A 48 20.29 16.89 32.62
C ILE A 48 20.10 18.37 32.28
N THR A 49 18.93 18.75 31.73
CA THR A 49 18.62 20.15 31.43
C THR A 49 18.64 21.04 32.67
N LEU A 50 17.99 20.60 33.76
CA LEU A 50 17.97 21.33 35.02
C LEU A 50 19.35 21.33 35.70
N ALA A 51 20.02 20.18 35.72
CA ALA A 51 21.38 20.05 36.31
C ALA A 51 22.41 20.91 35.57
N SER A 52 22.31 21.03 34.26
CA SER A 52 23.21 21.89 33.48
C SER A 52 23.03 23.37 33.80
N ALA A 53 21.80 23.81 34.03
CA ALA A 53 21.52 25.18 34.42
C ALA A 53 21.98 25.46 35.87
N TRP A 54 21.72 24.53 36.79
CA TRP A 54 22.25 24.61 38.14
C TRP A 54 23.79 24.66 38.15
N PHE A 55 24.44 23.78 37.40
CA PHE A 55 25.90 23.75 37.27
C PHE A 55 26.47 25.08 36.76
N LEU A 56 25.84 25.68 35.72
CA LEU A 56 26.26 26.98 35.19
C LEU A 56 26.14 28.08 36.23
N GLY A 57 25.05 28.06 37.02
CA GLY A 57 24.84 29.00 38.12
C GLY A 57 25.90 28.86 39.20
N ASP A 58 26.14 27.64 39.68
CA ASP A 58 27.09 27.37 40.78
C ASP A 58 28.54 27.68 40.37
N LEU A 59 28.92 27.34 39.14
CA LEU A 59 30.23 27.67 38.57
C LEU A 59 30.44 29.18 38.46
N SER A 60 29.39 29.92 38.04
CA SER A 60 29.47 31.39 37.93
C SER A 60 29.58 32.06 39.30
N ASP A 61 28.84 31.57 40.28
CA ASP A 61 28.93 32.10 41.64
C ASP A 61 30.29 31.81 42.28
N ALA A 62 30.85 30.61 42.11
CA ALA A 62 32.19 30.25 42.56
C ALA A 62 33.27 31.14 41.89
N ALA A 63 33.11 31.44 40.61
CA ALA A 63 34.04 32.31 39.87
C ALA A 63 33.98 33.77 40.37
N VAL A 64 32.78 34.30 40.62
CA VAL A 64 32.59 35.68 41.17
C VAL A 64 33.14 35.81 42.59
N GLN A 65 33.02 34.74 43.40
CA GLN A 65 33.54 34.71 44.78
C GLN A 65 35.06 34.44 44.86
N GLY A 66 35.68 34.06 43.73
CA GLY A 66 37.10 33.71 43.68
C GLY A 66 37.44 32.37 44.36
N ASP A 67 36.44 31.51 44.58
CA ASP A 67 36.60 30.20 45.20
C ASP A 67 37.12 29.15 44.18
N PHE A 68 38.43 29.14 44.03
CA PHE A 68 39.10 28.22 43.10
C PHE A 68 38.94 26.75 43.51
N THR A 69 38.76 26.46 44.78
CA THR A 69 38.57 25.09 45.30
C THR A 69 37.24 24.53 44.83
N ARG A 70 36.18 25.31 44.91
CA ARG A 70 34.84 24.95 44.41
C ARG A 70 34.83 24.76 42.90
N VAL A 71 35.51 25.64 42.15
CA VAL A 71 35.66 25.48 40.69
C VAL A 71 36.33 24.15 40.34
N LYS A 72 37.42 23.76 41.06
CA LYS A 72 38.08 22.46 40.86
C LYS A 72 37.15 21.27 41.09
N HIS A 73 36.27 21.32 42.08
CA HIS A 73 35.32 20.26 42.38
C HIS A 73 34.19 20.18 41.34
N LEU A 74 33.85 21.28 40.67
CA LEU A 74 32.85 21.30 39.63
C LEU A 74 33.33 20.73 38.29
N LEU A 75 34.64 20.74 37.98
CA LEU A 75 35.18 20.24 36.71
C LEU A 75 34.86 18.76 36.41
N PRO A 76 35.05 17.82 37.36
CA PRO A 76 34.67 16.42 37.14
C PRO A 76 33.16 16.23 36.88
N LEU A 77 32.34 17.06 37.54
CA LEU A 77 30.89 17.04 37.39
C LEU A 77 30.47 17.52 35.98
N ALA A 78 31.17 18.54 35.45
CA ALA A 78 30.98 18.98 34.07
C ALA A 78 31.22 17.83 33.06
N PHE A 79 32.35 17.13 33.25
CA PHE A 79 32.67 15.98 32.40
C PHE A 79 31.61 14.87 32.51
N GLY A 80 31.16 14.58 33.74
CA GLY A 80 30.09 13.62 34.00
C GLY A 80 28.78 14.02 33.31
N LEU A 81 28.37 15.30 33.40
CA LEU A 81 27.17 15.79 32.73
C LEU A 81 27.25 15.65 31.18
N ILE A 82 28.41 15.99 30.61
CA ILE A 82 28.64 15.85 29.16
C ILE A 82 28.54 14.38 28.74
N LEU A 83 29.21 13.48 29.49
CA LEU A 83 29.21 12.04 29.16
C LEU A 83 27.81 11.44 29.29
N ILE A 84 27.08 11.76 30.38
CA ILE A 84 25.70 11.28 30.59
C ILE A 84 24.78 11.83 29.49
N SER A 85 24.92 13.13 29.13
CA SER A 85 24.14 13.73 28.05
C SER A 85 24.38 13.04 26.71
N PHE A 86 25.65 12.79 26.36
CA PHE A 86 26.04 12.08 25.16
C PHE A 86 25.41 10.68 25.11
N LEU A 87 25.55 9.90 26.20
CA LEU A 87 25.00 8.55 26.28
C LEU A 87 23.47 8.56 26.19
N THR A 88 22.83 9.52 26.89
CA THR A 88 21.35 9.65 26.86
C THR A 88 20.84 9.94 25.46
N ILE A 89 21.43 10.90 24.74
CA ILE A 89 21.03 11.26 23.38
C ILE A 89 21.27 10.09 22.41
N TYR A 90 22.42 9.42 22.53
CA TYR A 90 22.76 8.27 21.68
C TYR A 90 21.77 7.11 21.89
N CYS A 91 21.56 6.71 23.15
CA CYS A 91 20.66 5.61 23.49
C CYS A 91 19.19 5.93 23.15
N ASP A 92 18.72 7.16 23.44
CA ASP A 92 17.39 7.63 23.09
C ASP A 92 17.13 7.50 21.58
N THR A 93 18.06 8.04 20.76
CA THR A 93 17.95 8.00 19.31
C THR A 93 17.99 6.57 18.76
N TYR A 94 18.87 5.72 19.30
CA TYR A 94 18.98 4.33 18.87
C TYR A 94 17.72 3.51 19.23
N ILE A 95 17.25 3.63 20.47
CA ILE A 95 16.06 2.88 20.92
C ILE A 95 14.80 3.36 20.19
N GLU A 96 14.69 4.67 19.92
CA GLU A 96 13.62 5.20 19.07
C GLU A 96 13.63 4.58 17.67
N ALA A 97 14.81 4.53 17.03
CA ALA A 97 14.96 3.92 15.71
C ALA A 97 14.58 2.42 15.72
N VAL A 98 15.00 1.68 16.76
CA VAL A 98 14.63 0.27 16.94
C VAL A 98 13.12 0.11 17.11
N ALA A 99 12.49 0.92 17.97
CA ALA A 99 11.06 0.86 18.23
C ALA A 99 10.23 1.14 16.96
N THR A 100 10.52 2.27 16.30
CA THR A 100 9.76 2.71 15.11
C THR A 100 9.95 1.76 13.92
N SER A 101 11.18 1.34 13.65
CA SER A 101 11.48 0.43 12.55
C SER A 101 10.86 -0.96 12.77
N SER A 102 10.86 -1.45 14.01
CA SER A 102 10.24 -2.74 14.35
C SER A 102 8.72 -2.70 14.16
N ILE A 103 8.05 -1.63 14.60
CA ILE A 103 6.60 -1.47 14.41
C ILE A 103 6.26 -1.33 12.92
N LYS A 104 7.01 -0.54 12.17
CA LYS A 104 6.81 -0.41 10.72
C LYS A 104 6.98 -1.73 9.99
N ARG A 105 7.98 -2.53 10.36
CA ARG A 105 8.18 -3.89 9.82
C ARG A 105 6.96 -4.76 10.11
N ASP A 106 6.56 -4.86 11.39
CA ASP A 106 5.44 -5.70 11.81
C ASP A 106 4.15 -5.29 11.09
N LEU A 107 3.93 -3.97 10.92
CA LEU A 107 2.75 -3.45 10.22
C LEU A 107 2.79 -3.74 8.71
N LYS A 108 3.96 -3.63 8.06
CA LYS A 108 4.13 -4.01 6.65
C LYS A 108 3.85 -5.49 6.43
N GLU A 109 4.39 -6.36 7.28
CA GLU A 109 4.14 -7.79 7.23
C GLU A 109 2.65 -8.11 7.43
N GLN A 110 2.02 -7.50 8.43
CA GLN A 110 0.60 -7.65 8.69
C GLN A 110 -0.25 -7.16 7.51
N LEU A 111 0.04 -5.98 6.95
CA LEU A 111 -0.68 -5.43 5.81
C LEU A 111 -0.55 -6.31 4.55
N LEU A 112 0.66 -6.80 4.25
CA LEU A 112 0.88 -7.69 3.12
C LEU A 112 0.14 -9.02 3.30
N ARG A 113 0.22 -9.62 4.49
CA ARG A 113 -0.53 -10.84 4.81
C ARG A 113 -2.03 -10.61 4.60
N GLN A 114 -2.52 -9.47 5.08
CA GLN A 114 -3.91 -9.09 4.98
C GLN A 114 -4.35 -8.95 3.51
N LEU A 115 -3.57 -8.30 2.68
CA LEU A 115 -3.86 -8.16 1.25
C LEU A 115 -3.85 -9.50 0.52
N LEU A 116 -2.85 -10.36 0.78
CA LEU A 116 -2.74 -11.67 0.13
C LEU A 116 -3.87 -12.64 0.50
N LEU A 117 -4.47 -12.48 1.69
CA LEU A 117 -5.62 -13.28 2.15
C LEU A 117 -6.97 -12.60 1.84
N SER A 118 -6.97 -11.38 1.35
CA SER A 118 -8.19 -10.64 1.02
C SER A 118 -8.90 -11.24 -0.20
N PRO A 119 -10.24 -11.26 -0.21
CA PRO A 119 -11.01 -11.67 -1.38
C PRO A 119 -10.65 -10.84 -2.61
N VAL A 120 -10.50 -11.51 -3.75
CA VAL A 120 -10.04 -10.90 -5.02
C VAL A 120 -10.92 -9.71 -5.43
N HIS A 121 -12.24 -9.77 -5.22
CA HIS A 121 -13.16 -8.70 -5.58
C HIS A 121 -12.84 -7.36 -4.89
N LYS A 122 -12.32 -7.37 -3.65
CA LYS A 122 -11.94 -6.15 -2.94
C LYS A 122 -10.66 -5.53 -3.47
N ILE A 123 -9.72 -6.36 -3.94
CA ILE A 123 -8.45 -5.90 -4.50
C ILE A 123 -8.65 -5.33 -5.91
N HIS A 124 -9.52 -5.95 -6.71
CA HIS A 124 -9.81 -5.48 -8.07
C HIS A 124 -10.43 -4.09 -8.16
N THR A 125 -11.14 -3.66 -7.12
CA THR A 125 -11.74 -2.31 -7.05
C THR A 125 -10.74 -1.24 -6.62
N THR A 126 -9.58 -1.64 -6.08
CA THR A 126 -8.54 -0.71 -5.57
C THR A 126 -7.42 -0.58 -6.61
N HIS A 127 -7.02 0.64 -6.92
CA HIS A 127 -5.90 0.88 -7.84
C HIS A 127 -4.57 0.39 -7.22
N SER A 128 -3.75 -0.30 -8.02
CA SER A 128 -2.43 -0.79 -7.58
C SER A 128 -1.52 0.30 -7.01
N GLY A 129 -1.60 1.53 -7.56
CA GLY A 129 -0.87 2.69 -7.06
C GLY A 129 -1.29 3.09 -5.64
N GLU A 130 -2.56 2.95 -5.28
CA GLU A 130 -3.06 3.19 -3.94
C GLU A 130 -2.52 2.16 -2.95
N LEU A 131 -2.55 0.88 -3.31
CA LEU A 131 -1.97 -0.19 -2.50
C LEU A 131 -0.48 0.02 -2.25
N ILE A 132 0.30 0.37 -3.28
CA ILE A 132 1.72 0.70 -3.14
C ILE A 132 1.91 1.91 -2.22
N SER A 133 1.05 2.94 -2.33
CA SER A 133 1.11 4.13 -1.46
C SER A 133 0.91 3.79 0.02
N HIS A 134 0.10 2.80 0.35
CA HIS A 134 -0.05 2.33 1.75
C HIS A 134 1.28 1.82 2.31
N PHE A 135 2.07 1.07 1.53
CA PHE A 135 3.38 0.56 1.98
C PHE A 135 4.47 1.62 2.04
N THR A 136 4.45 2.59 1.12
CA THR A 136 5.52 3.58 0.96
C THR A 136 5.26 4.87 1.72
N ASN A 137 4.05 5.42 1.61
CA ASN A 137 3.71 6.72 2.15
C ASN A 137 2.98 6.64 3.49
N ASP A 138 1.92 5.83 3.58
CA ASP A 138 1.07 5.81 4.77
C ASP A 138 1.81 5.19 5.96
N ILE A 139 2.47 4.04 5.80
CA ILE A 139 3.26 3.43 6.89
C ILE A 139 4.42 4.33 7.33
N ASN A 140 5.05 5.08 6.41
CA ASN A 140 6.09 6.03 6.80
C ASN A 140 5.52 7.27 7.52
N SER A 141 4.27 7.63 7.23
CA SER A 141 3.60 8.76 7.89
C SER A 141 3.14 8.45 9.32
N ILE A 142 3.17 7.17 9.77
CA ILE A 142 2.75 6.75 11.12
C ILE A 142 3.72 7.22 12.22
N ASP A 143 4.90 7.72 11.87
CA ASP A 143 5.92 8.20 12.83
C ASP A 143 5.37 9.19 13.87
N GLY A 144 4.32 9.95 13.53
CA GLY A 144 3.65 10.83 14.48
C GLY A 144 2.98 10.11 15.65
N MET A 145 2.57 8.85 15.47
CA MET A 145 1.91 8.02 16.51
C MET A 145 2.84 7.02 17.20
N ILE A 146 4.00 6.72 16.61
CA ILE A 146 4.89 5.68 17.14
C ILE A 146 6.31 6.17 17.43
N GLY A 147 6.74 7.30 16.83
CA GLY A 147 8.11 7.79 16.94
C GLY A 147 8.26 8.96 17.91
N ARG A 148 9.31 9.75 17.66
CA ARG A 148 9.69 10.91 18.47
C ARG A 148 8.55 11.92 18.69
N ASN A 149 7.65 12.06 17.73
CA ASN A 149 6.53 12.99 17.85
C ASN A 149 5.58 12.60 18.99
N LEU A 150 5.27 11.30 19.15
CA LEU A 150 4.45 10.80 20.27
C LEU A 150 5.15 11.05 21.61
N ILE A 151 6.44 10.75 21.67
CA ILE A 151 7.25 10.96 22.90
C ILE A 151 7.33 12.44 23.24
N ASN A 152 7.53 13.29 22.24
CA ASN A 152 7.58 14.74 22.41
C ASN A 152 6.26 15.34 22.89
N LEU A 153 5.11 14.77 22.51
CA LEU A 153 3.81 15.20 23.07
C LEU A 153 3.74 15.03 24.59
N ILE A 154 4.50 14.07 25.15
CA ILE A 154 4.61 13.85 26.59
C ILE A 154 5.78 14.68 27.17
N LYS A 155 6.93 14.64 26.48
CA LYS A 155 8.17 15.29 26.93
C LYS A 155 8.05 16.81 27.04
N LEU A 156 7.48 17.47 26.03
CA LEU A 156 7.48 18.93 25.97
C LEU A 156 6.64 19.56 27.10
N PRO A 157 5.43 19.08 27.45
CA PRO A 157 4.71 19.58 28.62
C PRO A 157 5.45 19.31 29.94
N LEU A 158 6.03 18.11 30.12
CA LEU A 158 6.77 17.76 31.32
C LEU A 158 8.02 18.64 31.48
N LEU A 159 8.77 18.86 30.40
CA LEU A 159 9.93 19.74 30.36
C LEU A 159 9.54 21.17 30.71
N PHE A 160 8.44 21.68 30.12
CA PHE A 160 7.93 23.01 30.44
C PHE A 160 7.60 23.16 31.94
N ILE A 161 6.85 22.21 32.51
CA ILE A 161 6.48 22.21 33.92
C ILE A 161 7.75 22.15 34.81
N ALA A 162 8.69 21.27 34.49
CA ALA A 162 9.93 21.11 35.28
C ALA A 162 10.79 22.40 35.27
N ILE A 163 10.96 23.00 34.06
CA ILE A 163 11.67 24.28 33.94
C ILE A 163 10.94 25.38 34.72
N PHE A 164 9.62 25.51 34.54
CA PHE A 164 8.85 26.55 35.22
C PHE A 164 8.91 26.43 36.74
N LEU A 165 8.78 25.22 37.31
CA LEU A 165 8.90 24.98 38.75
C LEU A 165 10.30 25.35 39.29
N TYR A 166 11.34 25.00 38.52
CA TYR A 166 12.70 25.35 38.90
C TYR A 166 12.97 26.86 38.85
N LEU A 167 12.47 27.57 37.84
CA LEU A 167 12.54 29.02 37.72
C LEU A 167 11.78 29.72 38.85
N ALA A 168 10.57 29.20 39.19
CA ALA A 168 9.79 29.73 40.32
C ALA A 168 10.48 29.54 41.66
N HIS A 169 11.31 28.49 41.81
CA HIS A 169 12.14 28.29 43.00
C HIS A 169 13.28 29.32 43.09
N ILE A 170 13.90 29.68 41.93
CA ILE A 170 14.98 30.70 41.90
C ILE A 170 14.42 32.10 42.21
N SER A 171 13.39 32.52 41.46
CA SER A 171 12.75 33.82 41.63
C SER A 171 11.30 33.80 41.17
N PRO A 172 10.32 33.77 42.10
CA PRO A 172 8.90 33.80 41.72
C PRO A 172 8.52 35.02 40.86
N LEU A 173 9.07 36.20 41.23
CA LEU A 173 8.77 37.46 40.53
C LEU A 173 9.16 37.42 39.05
N LEU A 174 10.40 37.01 38.75
CA LEU A 174 10.89 36.89 37.37
C LEU A 174 10.14 35.82 36.59
N SER A 175 9.77 34.73 37.25
CA SER A 175 9.02 33.64 36.63
C SER A 175 7.61 34.06 36.22
N PHE A 176 6.93 34.85 37.03
CA PHE A 176 5.63 35.44 36.68
C PHE A 176 5.72 36.41 35.51
N VAL A 177 6.76 37.26 35.44
CA VAL A 177 6.99 38.14 34.29
C VAL A 177 7.20 37.32 33.01
N GLY A 178 7.99 36.26 33.08
CA GLY A 178 8.17 35.33 31.95
C GLY A 178 6.86 34.68 31.51
N LEU A 179 5.95 34.38 32.43
CA LEU A 179 4.66 33.77 32.13
C LEU A 179 3.75 34.66 31.23
N PHE A 180 3.84 35.99 31.34
CA PHE A 180 3.08 36.92 30.50
C PHE A 180 3.49 36.90 29.03
N ILE A 181 4.67 36.42 28.69
CA ILE A 181 5.18 36.34 27.33
C ILE A 181 4.56 35.11 26.59
N ILE A 182 4.20 34.06 27.34
CA ILE A 182 3.67 32.80 26.81
C ILE A 182 2.36 32.99 26.01
N PRO A 183 1.33 33.69 26.54
CA PRO A 183 0.11 33.94 25.77
C PRO A 183 0.37 34.64 24.42
N ILE A 184 1.31 35.59 24.39
CA ILE A 184 1.68 36.30 23.18
C ILE A 184 2.28 35.35 22.15
N ALA A 185 3.19 34.46 22.57
CA ALA A 185 3.79 33.44 21.69
C ALA A 185 2.75 32.42 21.19
N VAL A 186 1.82 32.00 22.04
CA VAL A 186 0.76 31.05 21.69
C VAL A 186 -0.22 31.67 20.68
N ILE A 187 -0.65 32.92 20.90
CA ILE A 187 -1.54 33.63 19.98
C ILE A 187 -0.85 33.83 18.63
N ALA A 188 0.40 34.30 18.62
CA ALA A 188 1.18 34.47 17.40
C ALA A 188 1.32 33.13 16.66
N GLY A 189 1.70 32.04 17.37
CA GLY A 189 1.80 30.70 16.79
C GLY A 189 0.49 30.19 16.20
N GLY A 190 -0.63 30.44 16.88
CA GLY A 190 -1.96 30.07 16.41
C GLY A 190 -2.37 30.80 15.12
N VAL A 191 -2.14 32.11 15.07
CA VAL A 191 -2.46 32.94 13.89
C VAL A 191 -1.62 32.49 12.68
N PHE A 192 -0.31 32.38 12.84
CA PHE A 192 0.58 31.95 11.75
C PHE A 192 0.33 30.51 11.34
N GLY A 193 0.06 29.60 12.28
CA GLY A 193 -0.30 28.22 12.00
C GLY A 193 -1.57 28.13 11.12
N PHE A 194 -2.55 28.97 11.40
CA PHE A 194 -3.77 29.05 10.60
C PHE A 194 -3.51 29.58 9.17
N LEU A 195 -2.71 30.64 9.02
CA LEU A 195 -2.33 31.19 7.72
C LEU A 195 -1.56 30.17 6.86
N LEU A 196 -0.60 29.46 7.43
CA LEU A 196 0.20 28.46 6.75
C LEU A 196 -0.61 27.22 6.34
N ARG A 197 -1.64 26.85 7.10
CA ARG A 197 -2.46 25.67 6.84
C ARG A 197 -3.15 25.71 5.48
N ASN A 198 -3.78 26.83 5.13
CA ASN A 198 -4.53 26.97 3.89
C ASN A 198 -3.60 26.88 2.67
N SER A 199 -2.50 27.61 2.71
CA SER A 199 -1.51 27.59 1.62
C SER A 199 -0.83 26.20 1.49
N SER A 200 -0.56 25.52 2.59
CA SER A 200 -0.01 24.14 2.55
C SER A 200 -0.99 23.15 1.92
N ARG A 201 -2.30 23.30 2.15
CA ARG A 201 -3.32 22.46 1.49
C ARG A 201 -3.37 22.69 -0.03
N GLU A 202 -3.29 23.93 -0.46
CA GLU A 202 -3.26 24.27 -1.89
C GLU A 202 -2.03 23.70 -2.58
N ILE A 203 -0.85 23.78 -1.93
CA ILE A 203 0.39 23.17 -2.44
C ILE A 203 0.24 21.64 -2.54
N LEU A 204 -0.31 20.97 -1.54
CA LEU A 204 -0.50 19.52 -1.57
C LEU A 204 -1.44 19.11 -2.72
N LYS A 205 -2.53 19.86 -2.92
CA LYS A 205 -3.46 19.62 -4.03
C LYS A 205 -2.76 19.80 -5.37
N LEU A 206 -2.03 20.90 -5.56
CA LEU A 206 -1.32 21.20 -6.79
C LEU A 206 -0.23 20.16 -7.08
N ASN A 207 0.52 19.72 -6.07
CA ASN A 207 1.51 18.64 -6.22
C ASN A 207 0.86 17.31 -6.62
N SER A 208 -0.33 17.00 -6.10
CA SER A 208 -1.10 15.82 -6.53
C SER A 208 -1.52 15.92 -7.99
N GLU A 209 -2.03 17.08 -8.42
CA GLU A 209 -2.40 17.32 -9.82
C GLU A 209 -1.19 17.26 -10.76
N MET A 210 -0.04 17.81 -10.35
CA MET A 210 1.22 17.71 -11.12
C MET A 210 1.71 16.25 -11.23
N THR A 211 1.63 15.49 -10.15
CA THR A 211 2.01 14.06 -10.15
C THR A 211 1.11 13.27 -11.08
N SER A 212 -0.21 13.51 -11.06
CA SER A 212 -1.15 12.91 -11.99
C SER A 212 -0.83 13.26 -13.44
N SER A 213 -0.57 14.55 -13.73
CA SER A 213 -0.19 15.00 -15.07
C SER A 213 1.12 14.36 -15.57
N LEU A 214 2.12 14.17 -14.70
CA LEU A 214 3.35 13.46 -15.04
C LEU A 214 3.08 11.98 -15.33
N SER A 215 2.21 11.33 -14.55
CA SER A 215 1.81 9.94 -14.79
C SER A 215 1.14 9.78 -16.15
N GLU A 216 0.23 10.70 -16.53
CA GLU A 216 -0.40 10.73 -17.85
C GLU A 216 0.65 10.90 -18.98
N ILE A 217 1.59 11.82 -18.80
CA ILE A 217 2.66 12.07 -19.77
C ILE A 217 3.49 10.81 -20.01
N PHE A 218 3.90 10.12 -18.94
CA PHE A 218 4.74 8.93 -19.07
C PHE A 218 3.97 7.74 -19.64
N GLN A 219 2.70 7.54 -19.25
CA GLN A 219 1.86 6.48 -19.80
C GLN A 219 1.50 6.73 -21.26
N GLY A 220 1.22 7.98 -21.62
CA GLY A 220 0.86 8.39 -22.97
C GLY A 220 2.03 8.85 -23.84
N PHE A 221 3.29 8.56 -23.46
CA PHE A 221 4.48 9.15 -24.12
C PHE A 221 4.52 8.91 -25.64
N ILE A 222 4.14 7.69 -26.08
CA ILE A 222 4.07 7.36 -27.52
C ILE A 222 3.02 8.21 -28.21
N VAL A 223 1.85 8.40 -27.60
CA VAL A 223 0.75 9.22 -28.14
C VAL A 223 1.17 10.68 -28.25
N ILE A 224 1.81 11.21 -27.20
CA ILE A 224 2.34 12.60 -27.19
C ILE A 224 3.28 12.82 -28.36
N ARG A 225 4.21 11.88 -28.58
CA ARG A 225 5.17 11.91 -29.71
C ARG A 225 4.47 11.78 -31.07
N SER A 226 3.51 10.84 -31.19
CA SER A 226 2.82 10.60 -32.45
C SER A 226 1.97 11.77 -32.92
N PHE A 227 1.43 12.55 -31.97
CA PHE A 227 0.55 13.69 -32.26
C PHE A 227 1.22 15.06 -32.06
N LEU A 228 2.55 15.13 -31.81
CA LEU A 228 3.33 16.37 -31.60
C LEU A 228 2.77 17.26 -30.48
N LEU A 229 2.36 16.64 -29.36
CA LEU A 229 1.72 17.32 -28.23
C LEU A 229 2.69 17.83 -27.16
N GLU A 230 4.01 17.67 -27.35
CA GLU A 230 5.05 18.01 -26.36
C GLU A 230 4.92 19.46 -25.86
N ARG A 231 4.70 20.41 -26.77
CA ARG A 231 4.58 21.82 -26.44
C ARG A 231 3.36 22.10 -25.57
N SER A 232 2.24 21.42 -25.83
CA SER A 232 1.00 21.58 -25.07
C SER A 232 1.18 21.07 -23.63
N PHE A 233 1.68 19.84 -23.47
CA PHE A 233 1.89 19.26 -22.14
C PHE A 233 2.98 20.00 -21.36
N PHE A 234 4.07 20.40 -22.01
CA PHE A 234 5.11 21.20 -21.36
C PHE A 234 4.58 22.57 -20.88
N SER A 235 3.77 23.26 -21.68
CA SER A 235 3.19 24.55 -21.28
C SER A 235 2.24 24.40 -20.09
N LYS A 236 1.40 23.35 -20.07
CA LYS A 236 0.51 23.02 -18.94
C LYS A 236 1.30 22.77 -17.67
N TYR A 237 2.32 21.89 -17.74
CA TYR A 237 3.18 21.58 -16.59
C TYR A 237 3.94 22.81 -16.10
N ARG A 238 4.48 23.64 -17.02
CA ARG A 238 5.17 24.89 -16.68
C ARG A 238 4.25 25.86 -15.93
N GLN A 239 3.01 25.98 -16.33
CA GLN A 239 2.01 26.82 -15.65
C GLN A 239 1.76 26.33 -14.23
N GLN A 240 1.55 25.02 -14.03
CA GLN A 240 1.36 24.43 -12.71
C GLN A 240 2.61 24.64 -11.82
N ASN A 241 3.80 24.46 -12.38
CA ASN A 241 5.06 24.67 -11.66
C ASN A 241 5.28 26.14 -11.24
N GLN A 242 4.87 27.11 -12.08
CA GLN A 242 4.89 28.53 -11.71
C GLN A 242 3.90 28.86 -10.59
N GLN A 243 2.72 28.25 -10.59
CA GLN A 243 1.75 28.39 -9.50
C GLN A 243 2.31 27.80 -8.19
N ALA A 244 2.93 26.61 -8.24
CA ALA A 244 3.59 25.99 -7.11
C ALA A 244 4.68 26.90 -6.53
N LEU A 245 5.55 27.45 -7.38
CA LEU A 245 6.58 28.40 -6.96
C LEU A 245 5.98 29.62 -6.25
N GLY A 246 4.89 30.19 -6.76
CA GLY A 246 4.21 31.33 -6.12
C GLY A 246 3.72 31.02 -4.71
N LEU A 247 3.11 29.84 -4.53
CA LEU A 247 2.64 29.35 -3.22
C LEU A 247 3.79 29.04 -2.27
N ASP A 248 4.88 28.43 -2.77
CA ASP A 248 6.07 28.12 -1.97
C ASP A 248 6.77 29.40 -1.48
N LEU A 249 6.91 30.41 -2.34
CA LEU A 249 7.47 31.71 -1.95
C LEU A 249 6.59 32.42 -0.91
N TYR A 250 5.26 32.37 -1.08
CA TYR A 250 4.33 32.91 -0.08
C TYR A 250 4.49 32.20 1.27
N ASN A 251 4.54 30.85 1.27
CA ASN A 251 4.78 30.06 2.47
C ASN A 251 6.14 30.35 3.10
N GLY A 252 7.18 30.48 2.28
CA GLY A 252 8.53 30.86 2.74
C GLY A 252 8.51 32.22 3.45
N LYS A 253 7.83 33.22 2.88
CA LYS A 253 7.66 34.54 3.49
C LYS A 253 6.90 34.47 4.82
N MET A 254 5.80 33.72 4.89
CA MET A 254 5.03 33.56 6.12
C MET A 254 5.81 32.82 7.20
N LYS A 255 6.51 31.74 6.85
CA LYS A 255 7.42 31.04 7.78
C LYS A 255 8.53 31.94 8.28
N GLY A 256 9.14 32.74 7.41
CA GLY A 256 10.18 33.72 7.78
C GLY A 256 9.68 34.74 8.80
N LEU A 257 8.49 35.31 8.58
CA LEU A 257 7.86 36.24 9.54
C LEU A 257 7.56 35.56 10.90
N PHE A 258 7.07 34.31 10.86
CA PHE A 258 6.80 33.54 12.08
C PHE A 258 8.08 33.28 12.89
N TYR A 259 9.16 32.81 12.25
CA TYR A 259 10.43 32.56 12.93
C TYR A 259 11.06 33.85 13.43
N ALA A 260 11.09 34.91 12.61
CA ALA A 260 11.63 36.21 13.01
C ALA A 260 10.84 36.81 14.20
N GLY A 261 9.50 36.68 14.17
CA GLY A 261 8.65 37.12 15.30
C GLY A 261 8.90 36.29 16.57
N GLY A 262 9.05 34.98 16.44
CA GLY A 262 9.39 34.09 17.56
C GLY A 262 10.74 34.43 18.20
N GLU A 263 11.78 34.66 17.39
CA GLU A 263 13.10 35.07 17.84
C GLU A 263 13.07 36.48 18.51
N ALA A 264 12.31 37.41 17.96
CA ALA A 264 12.15 38.73 18.56
C ALA A 264 11.48 38.63 19.95
N ILE A 265 10.45 37.81 20.12
CA ILE A 265 9.79 37.57 21.39
C ILE A 265 10.78 36.93 22.37
N ALA A 266 11.57 35.93 21.94
CA ALA A 266 12.60 35.31 22.77
C ALA A 266 13.68 36.30 23.23
N LEU A 267 14.13 37.18 22.32
CA LEU A 267 15.10 38.22 22.65
C LEU A 267 14.55 39.25 23.65
N ILE A 268 13.30 39.67 23.48
CA ILE A 268 12.61 40.55 24.43
C ILE A 268 12.54 39.88 25.82
N ALA A 269 12.11 38.60 25.87
CA ALA A 269 12.06 37.85 27.12
C ALA A 269 13.43 37.75 27.81
N PHE A 270 14.48 37.49 27.04
CA PHE A 270 15.84 37.43 27.50
C PHE A 270 16.29 38.79 28.10
N LEU A 271 16.12 39.89 27.33
CA LEU A 271 16.54 41.24 27.79
C LEU A 271 15.77 41.70 29.02
N VAL A 272 14.44 41.48 29.04
CA VAL A 272 13.62 41.82 30.20
C VAL A 272 14.06 41.03 31.44
N SER A 273 14.26 39.72 31.30
CA SER A 273 14.72 38.87 32.40
C SER A 273 16.11 39.28 32.88
N LEU A 274 17.02 39.62 31.97
CA LEU A 274 18.37 40.07 32.30
C LEU A 274 18.36 41.43 33.03
N CYS A 275 17.64 42.43 32.49
CA CYS A 275 17.58 43.78 33.10
C CYS A 275 16.92 43.76 34.48
N LEU A 276 15.74 43.11 34.60
CA LEU A 276 15.06 42.99 35.90
C LEU A 276 15.88 42.16 36.88
N GLY A 277 16.47 41.07 36.41
CA GLY A 277 17.34 40.22 37.22
C GLY A 277 18.58 40.95 37.73
N ALA A 278 19.22 41.79 36.90
CA ALA A 278 20.35 42.61 37.29
C ALA A 278 19.98 43.60 38.42
N VAL A 279 18.78 44.19 38.36
CA VAL A 279 18.26 45.04 39.44
C VAL A 279 18.07 44.25 40.74
N ILE A 280 17.58 43.00 40.66
CA ILE A 280 17.38 42.14 41.82
C ILE A 280 18.73 41.70 42.42
N VAL A 281 19.70 41.38 41.55
CA VAL A 281 21.10 41.08 41.99
C VAL A 281 21.75 42.27 42.65
N SER A 282 21.59 43.49 42.12
CA SER A 282 22.15 44.71 42.73
C SER A 282 21.59 44.99 44.14
N LYS A 283 20.38 44.50 44.43
CA LYS A 283 19.75 44.54 45.76
C LYS A 283 20.18 43.41 46.69
N GLY A 284 21.06 42.51 46.27
CA GLY A 284 21.52 41.37 47.03
C GLY A 284 20.49 40.26 47.23
N MET A 285 19.37 40.31 46.52
CA MET A 285 18.26 39.32 46.62
C MET A 285 18.47 38.10 45.75
N LEU A 286 19.40 38.12 44.81
CA LEU A 286 19.73 37.03 43.87
C LEU A 286 21.23 37.03 43.61
N THR A 287 21.85 35.86 43.41
CA THR A 287 23.26 35.76 42.98
C THR A 287 23.41 35.91 41.47
N VAL A 288 24.60 36.25 41.00
CA VAL A 288 24.91 36.35 39.56
C VAL A 288 24.73 35.00 38.86
N GLY A 289 25.16 33.93 39.52
CA GLY A 289 24.99 32.57 38.99
C GLY A 289 23.52 32.15 38.88
N SER A 290 22.71 32.46 39.89
CA SER A 290 21.27 32.21 39.86
C SER A 290 20.60 32.98 38.72
N LEU A 291 21.03 34.24 38.43
CA LEU A 291 20.52 35.00 37.27
C LEU A 291 20.90 34.34 35.94
N LEU A 292 22.14 33.87 35.80
CA LEU A 292 22.58 33.17 34.59
C LEU A 292 21.83 31.86 34.37
N ALA A 293 21.62 31.06 35.42
CA ALA A 293 20.79 29.86 35.37
C ALA A 293 19.35 30.19 34.95
N PHE A 294 18.76 31.25 35.52
CA PHE A 294 17.42 31.72 35.22
C PHE A 294 17.27 32.07 33.73
N VAL A 295 18.17 32.92 33.22
CA VAL A 295 18.15 33.39 31.84
C VAL A 295 18.33 32.23 30.83
N THR A 296 19.25 31.31 31.14
CA THR A 296 19.50 30.12 30.31
C THR A 296 18.27 29.22 30.20
N LEU A 297 17.57 28.97 31.31
CA LEU A 297 16.36 28.17 31.33
C LEU A 297 15.15 28.89 30.73
N SER A 298 15.03 30.21 30.92
CA SER A 298 13.96 31.03 30.34
C SER A 298 13.93 30.92 28.80
N ASN A 299 15.10 30.93 28.17
CA ASN A 299 15.20 30.70 26.71
C ASN A 299 14.72 29.30 26.30
N ARG A 300 14.88 28.30 27.15
CA ARG A 300 14.40 26.94 26.88
C ARG A 300 12.90 26.75 27.12
N LEU A 301 12.21 27.67 27.74
CA LEU A 301 10.77 27.63 28.04
C LEU A 301 9.91 27.80 26.76
N ILE A 302 10.40 28.55 25.78
CA ILE A 302 9.69 28.86 24.55
C ILE A 302 9.69 27.66 23.58
N TYR A 303 10.77 26.87 23.58
CA TYR A 303 10.93 25.72 22.69
C TYR A 303 9.80 24.67 22.80
N PRO A 304 9.41 24.21 24.01
CA PRO A 304 8.28 23.27 24.15
C PRO A 304 6.97 23.79 23.57
N LEU A 305 6.67 25.07 23.75
CA LEU A 305 5.42 25.66 23.27
C LEU A 305 5.34 25.70 21.75
N ASN A 306 6.42 26.13 21.09
CA ASN A 306 6.50 26.16 19.65
C ASN A 306 6.49 24.73 19.04
N GLY A 307 7.09 23.77 19.75
CA GLY A 307 7.19 22.37 19.30
C GLY A 307 5.86 21.63 19.33
N LEU A 308 5.03 21.84 20.36
CA LEU A 308 3.78 21.08 20.57
C LEU A 308 2.83 21.11 19.38
N ALA A 309 2.64 22.25 18.74
CA ALA A 309 1.77 22.39 17.57
C ALA A 309 2.26 21.52 16.39
N GLY A 310 3.57 21.47 16.18
CA GLY A 310 4.18 20.63 15.15
C GLY A 310 4.03 19.14 15.43
N GLN A 311 4.23 18.73 16.70
CA GLN A 311 4.05 17.33 17.13
C GLN A 311 2.60 16.89 17.00
N TRP A 312 1.65 17.74 17.40
CA TRP A 312 0.23 17.48 17.23
C TRP A 312 -0.16 17.33 15.76
N ALA A 313 0.31 18.22 14.89
CA ALA A 313 0.07 18.11 13.45
C ALA A 313 0.67 16.82 12.85
N ALA A 314 1.84 16.38 13.33
CA ALA A 314 2.42 15.10 12.92
C ALA A 314 1.57 13.92 13.41
N PHE A 315 1.09 13.95 14.64
CA PHE A 315 0.18 12.94 15.19
C PHE A 315 -1.12 12.85 14.38
N GLN A 316 -1.74 13.96 14.03
CA GLN A 316 -2.95 14.01 13.20
C GLN A 316 -2.71 13.43 11.79
N ARG A 317 -1.58 13.74 11.14
CA ARG A 317 -1.23 13.13 9.85
C ARG A 317 -1.11 11.61 9.97
N SER A 318 -0.53 11.13 11.06
CA SER A 318 -0.42 9.70 11.31
C SER A 318 -1.76 9.04 11.55
N THR A 319 -2.69 9.68 12.25
CA THR A 319 -4.08 9.22 12.43
C THR A 319 -4.74 9.00 11.07
N SER A 320 -4.68 10.01 10.18
CA SER A 320 -5.25 9.88 8.83
C SER A 320 -4.56 8.82 7.97
N ALA A 321 -3.26 8.56 8.17
CA ALA A 321 -2.57 7.47 7.48
C ALA A 321 -3.04 6.09 7.97
N VAL A 322 -3.21 5.93 9.29
CA VAL A 322 -3.75 4.70 9.87
C VAL A 322 -5.19 4.45 9.40
N GLU A 323 -6.02 5.47 9.31
CA GLU A 323 -7.40 5.36 8.82
C GLU A 323 -7.49 4.84 7.39
N ARG A 324 -6.55 5.24 6.51
CA ARG A 324 -6.51 4.73 5.13
C ARG A 324 -6.15 3.24 5.05
N ILE A 325 -5.28 2.76 5.93
CA ILE A 325 -4.90 1.33 5.97
C ILE A 325 -5.85 0.48 6.82
N ALA A 326 -6.65 1.11 7.70
CA ALA A 326 -7.56 0.43 8.62
C ALA A 326 -8.58 -0.50 7.94
N PRO A 327 -9.23 -0.13 6.81
CA PRO A 327 -10.15 -1.00 6.10
C PRO A 327 -9.50 -2.32 5.68
N ILE A 328 -8.22 -2.28 5.27
CA ILE A 328 -7.48 -3.48 4.88
C ILE A 328 -7.16 -4.33 6.12
N LEU A 329 -6.69 -3.69 7.20
CA LEU A 329 -6.31 -4.38 8.44
C LEU A 329 -7.50 -5.00 9.20
N LYS A 330 -8.73 -4.49 9.00
CA LYS A 330 -9.95 -4.96 9.66
C LYS A 330 -10.73 -6.01 8.86
N VAL A 331 -10.26 -6.39 7.67
CA VAL A 331 -10.92 -7.45 6.89
C VAL A 331 -10.87 -8.77 7.66
N GLN A 332 -12.03 -9.34 7.92
CA GLN A 332 -12.11 -10.70 8.46
C GLN A 332 -11.87 -11.70 7.33
N TYR A 333 -11.09 -12.73 7.61
CA TYR A 333 -10.78 -13.81 6.67
C TYR A 333 -11.56 -15.07 7.01
N GLU A 334 -11.79 -15.86 5.97
CA GLU A 334 -12.31 -17.21 6.11
C GLU A 334 -11.22 -18.17 6.64
N THR A 335 -9.94 -17.88 6.40
CA THR A 335 -8.80 -18.70 6.84
C THR A 335 -7.67 -17.85 7.38
N THR A 336 -7.00 -18.32 8.44
CA THR A 336 -5.84 -17.66 9.04
C THR A 336 -4.53 -17.98 8.33
N ASP A 337 -4.48 -19.05 7.55
CA ASP A 337 -3.26 -19.58 6.93
C ASP A 337 -3.28 -19.41 5.41
N PHE A 338 -2.09 -19.24 4.83
CA PHE A 338 -1.95 -19.21 3.38
C PHE A 338 -2.37 -20.55 2.77
N PRO A 339 -3.03 -20.53 1.58
CA PRO A 339 -3.36 -21.75 0.86
C PRO A 339 -2.13 -22.60 0.58
N GLU A 340 -2.23 -23.92 0.82
CA GLU A 340 -1.16 -24.87 0.57
C GLU A 340 -1.42 -25.65 -0.72
N PHE A 341 -0.33 -25.98 -1.41
CA PHE A 341 -0.37 -26.83 -2.59
C PHE A 341 -0.52 -28.31 -2.17
N SER A 342 -1.47 -29.02 -2.79
CA SER A 342 -1.73 -30.44 -2.52
C SER A 342 -1.48 -31.31 -3.75
N GLN A 343 -0.66 -32.35 -3.62
CA GLN A 343 -0.33 -33.31 -4.69
C GLN A 343 -1.34 -34.47 -4.85
N LYS A 344 -2.60 -34.31 -4.51
CA LYS A 344 -3.57 -35.37 -4.73
C LYS A 344 -3.74 -35.64 -6.22
N LYS A 345 -3.63 -36.93 -6.65
CA LYS A 345 -3.89 -37.32 -8.05
C LYS A 345 -5.30 -36.90 -8.43
N PRO A 346 -5.46 -36.13 -9.52
CA PRO A 346 -6.76 -35.62 -9.92
C PRO A 346 -7.67 -36.77 -10.36
N LYS A 347 -8.88 -36.86 -9.75
CA LYS A 347 -10.01 -37.56 -10.35
C LYS A 347 -10.84 -36.53 -11.11
N GLN A 348 -11.32 -36.89 -12.27
CA GLN A 348 -12.22 -36.05 -13.04
C GLN A 348 -13.41 -35.60 -12.18
N LYS A 349 -13.78 -34.33 -12.28
CA LYS A 349 -14.80 -33.67 -11.46
C LYS A 349 -15.90 -33.08 -12.34
N ALA A 350 -17.15 -33.34 -12.00
CA ALA A 350 -18.28 -32.66 -12.63
C ALA A 350 -18.46 -31.25 -12.04
N ILE A 351 -19.05 -30.34 -12.82
CA ILE A 351 -19.33 -28.97 -12.38
C ILE A 351 -20.83 -28.71 -12.62
N GLY A 352 -21.50 -28.12 -11.62
CA GLY A 352 -22.91 -27.76 -11.69
C GLY A 352 -23.15 -26.33 -11.21
N PHE A 353 -23.97 -25.60 -11.95
CA PHE A 353 -24.53 -24.31 -11.55
C PHE A 353 -26.04 -24.54 -11.36
N GLN A 354 -26.57 -24.22 -10.18
CA GLN A 354 -27.98 -24.45 -9.87
C GLN A 354 -28.64 -23.15 -9.42
N ASN A 355 -29.63 -22.69 -10.19
CA ASN A 355 -30.41 -21.48 -9.96
C ASN A 355 -29.56 -20.26 -9.60
N MET A 356 -28.37 -20.17 -10.20
CA MET A 356 -27.37 -19.18 -9.86
C MET A 356 -27.79 -17.78 -10.32
N THR A 357 -27.78 -16.83 -9.39
CA THR A 357 -28.04 -15.42 -9.66
C THR A 357 -26.83 -14.61 -9.21
N PHE A 358 -26.33 -13.74 -10.10
CA PHE A 358 -25.13 -12.96 -9.81
C PHE A 358 -25.14 -11.56 -10.45
N SER A 359 -24.69 -10.58 -9.66
CA SER A 359 -24.42 -9.20 -10.05
C SER A 359 -23.11 -8.72 -9.39
N TYR A 360 -22.32 -7.84 -10.05
CA TYR A 360 -21.13 -7.23 -9.45
C TYR A 360 -21.48 -6.07 -8.51
N ASP A 361 -22.50 -5.31 -8.82
CA ASP A 361 -22.90 -4.06 -8.13
C ASP A 361 -24.22 -4.16 -7.36
N GLY A 362 -24.95 -5.27 -7.52
CA GLY A 362 -26.28 -5.48 -6.96
C GLY A 362 -27.42 -4.83 -7.76
N GLU A 363 -27.10 -4.02 -8.79
CA GLU A 363 -28.13 -3.31 -9.59
C GLU A 363 -28.42 -4.04 -10.89
N ARG A 364 -27.37 -4.50 -11.60
CA ARG A 364 -27.50 -5.19 -12.87
C ARG A 364 -27.11 -6.66 -12.75
N TYR A 365 -28.08 -7.54 -12.90
CA TYR A 365 -27.83 -8.98 -12.92
C TYR A 365 -27.14 -9.40 -14.22
N ILE A 366 -26.05 -10.16 -14.08
CA ILE A 366 -25.35 -10.82 -15.18
C ILE A 366 -25.95 -12.19 -15.43
N PHE A 367 -26.31 -12.90 -14.36
CA PHE A 367 -27.00 -14.16 -14.39
C PHE A 367 -28.24 -14.11 -13.48
N GLU A 368 -29.36 -14.64 -13.99
CA GLU A 368 -30.60 -14.83 -13.26
C GLU A 368 -31.10 -16.26 -13.44
N ASN A 369 -31.20 -17.02 -12.34
CA ASN A 369 -31.60 -18.43 -12.32
C ASN A 369 -30.83 -19.29 -13.34
N PHE A 370 -29.52 -19.05 -13.46
CA PHE A 370 -28.66 -19.74 -14.42
C PHE A 370 -28.43 -21.18 -13.98
N ASN A 371 -28.66 -22.13 -14.91
CA ASN A 371 -28.47 -23.55 -14.68
C ASN A 371 -27.57 -24.13 -15.76
N LEU A 372 -26.53 -24.88 -15.36
CA LEU A 372 -25.60 -25.54 -16.26
C LEU A 372 -24.98 -26.75 -15.58
N GLN A 373 -24.92 -27.89 -16.31
CA GLN A 373 -24.26 -29.12 -15.85
C GLN A 373 -23.14 -29.49 -16.81
N ILE A 374 -21.94 -29.70 -16.27
CA ILE A 374 -20.75 -30.12 -17.05
C ILE A 374 -20.32 -31.48 -16.52
N PRO A 375 -20.47 -32.57 -17.30
CA PRO A 375 -20.07 -33.91 -16.87
C PRO A 375 -18.56 -34.00 -16.66
N ALA A 376 -18.15 -34.88 -15.74
CA ALA A 376 -16.73 -35.14 -15.46
C ALA A 376 -16.00 -35.64 -16.73
N GLY A 377 -14.82 -35.11 -16.99
CA GLY A 377 -13.94 -35.47 -18.08
C GLY A 377 -14.41 -34.99 -19.47
N LYS A 378 -15.42 -34.13 -19.53
CA LYS A 378 -15.91 -33.53 -20.78
C LYS A 378 -15.31 -32.15 -21.01
N SER A 379 -15.13 -31.84 -22.30
CA SER A 379 -14.70 -30.52 -22.76
C SER A 379 -15.89 -29.72 -23.25
N ILE A 380 -16.07 -28.50 -22.75
CA ILE A 380 -17.16 -27.60 -23.12
C ILE A 380 -16.61 -26.27 -23.58
N ALA A 381 -17.09 -25.75 -24.70
CA ALA A 381 -16.82 -24.41 -25.14
C ALA A 381 -17.99 -23.48 -24.77
N ILE A 382 -17.67 -22.33 -24.18
CA ILE A 382 -18.63 -21.25 -23.89
C ILE A 382 -18.46 -20.16 -24.96
N VAL A 383 -19.51 -19.89 -25.68
CA VAL A 383 -19.58 -18.91 -26.79
C VAL A 383 -20.67 -17.90 -26.51
N GLY A 384 -20.49 -16.66 -26.96
CA GLY A 384 -21.50 -15.61 -26.82
C GLY A 384 -20.89 -14.23 -27.10
N ALA A 385 -21.73 -13.22 -27.19
CA ALA A 385 -21.32 -11.85 -27.43
C ALA A 385 -20.38 -11.32 -26.30
N SER A 386 -19.66 -10.24 -26.60
CA SER A 386 -18.90 -9.55 -25.54
C SER A 386 -19.87 -9.05 -24.47
N GLY A 387 -19.52 -9.25 -23.19
CA GLY A 387 -20.41 -8.89 -22.07
C GLY A 387 -21.50 -9.92 -21.72
N ALA A 388 -21.60 -11.07 -22.41
CA ALA A 388 -22.59 -12.12 -22.13
C ALA A 388 -22.39 -12.86 -20.79
N GLY A 389 -21.29 -12.57 -20.04
CA GLY A 389 -21.00 -13.17 -18.73
C GLY A 389 -19.98 -14.31 -18.75
N LYS A 390 -19.32 -14.60 -19.88
CA LYS A 390 -18.38 -15.73 -20.01
C LYS A 390 -17.25 -15.71 -18.97
N SER A 391 -16.51 -14.62 -18.87
CA SER A 391 -15.41 -14.48 -17.89
C SER A 391 -15.94 -14.42 -16.44
N THR A 392 -17.18 -13.96 -16.25
CA THR A 392 -17.84 -13.97 -14.94
C THR A 392 -18.06 -15.40 -14.44
N LEU A 393 -18.40 -16.36 -15.31
CA LEU A 393 -18.48 -17.78 -14.93
C LEU A 393 -17.14 -18.32 -14.42
N PHE A 394 -16.03 -17.93 -15.05
CA PHE A 394 -14.70 -18.32 -14.58
C PHE A 394 -14.37 -17.70 -13.23
N ASN A 395 -14.69 -16.44 -13.03
CA ASN A 395 -14.46 -15.76 -11.75
C ASN A 395 -15.28 -16.40 -10.62
N LEU A 396 -16.51 -16.77 -10.88
CA LEU A 396 -17.38 -17.45 -9.92
C LEU A 396 -16.88 -18.86 -9.61
N LEU A 397 -16.48 -19.64 -10.64
CA LEU A 397 -15.96 -20.99 -10.45
C LEU A 397 -14.63 -21.01 -9.71
N GLN A 398 -13.79 -19.98 -9.88
CA GLN A 398 -12.53 -19.82 -9.14
C GLN A 398 -12.75 -19.30 -7.70
N GLY A 399 -13.98 -19.00 -7.30
CA GLY A 399 -14.31 -18.49 -5.97
C GLY A 399 -13.91 -17.04 -5.74
N PHE A 400 -13.58 -16.28 -6.81
CA PHE A 400 -13.23 -14.86 -6.69
C PHE A 400 -14.44 -13.98 -6.33
N TYR A 401 -15.64 -14.48 -6.66
CA TYR A 401 -16.93 -13.91 -6.31
C TYR A 401 -17.88 -15.01 -5.87
N GLN A 402 -18.87 -14.65 -5.05
CA GLN A 402 -19.92 -15.56 -4.61
C GLN A 402 -21.26 -15.15 -5.25
N PRO A 403 -22.11 -16.10 -5.67
CA PRO A 403 -23.45 -15.80 -6.18
C PRO A 403 -24.33 -15.24 -5.06
N GLN A 404 -25.27 -14.34 -5.39
CA GLN A 404 -26.25 -13.82 -4.45
C GLN A 404 -27.36 -14.83 -4.13
N ALA A 405 -27.68 -15.71 -5.07
CA ALA A 405 -28.63 -16.81 -4.90
C ALA A 405 -28.22 -18.01 -5.75
N GLY A 406 -28.69 -19.19 -5.35
CA GLY A 406 -28.29 -20.46 -5.97
C GLY A 406 -26.92 -20.91 -5.49
N GLU A 407 -26.37 -21.95 -6.09
CA GLU A 407 -25.13 -22.58 -5.65
C GLU A 407 -24.33 -23.12 -6.84
N ILE A 408 -23.00 -23.19 -6.69
CA ILE A 408 -22.08 -23.83 -7.65
C ILE A 408 -21.50 -25.07 -6.98
N TYR A 409 -21.48 -26.19 -7.71
CA TYR A 409 -21.03 -27.50 -7.19
C TYR A 409 -19.82 -28.01 -7.98
N ILE A 410 -18.89 -28.63 -7.29
CA ILE A 410 -17.88 -29.52 -7.87
C ILE A 410 -18.17 -30.93 -7.38
N ASP A 411 -18.59 -31.81 -8.29
CA ASP A 411 -19.29 -33.06 -8.01
C ASP A 411 -20.57 -32.81 -7.17
N GLN A 412 -20.58 -33.28 -5.93
CA GLN A 412 -21.69 -33.08 -4.98
C GLN A 412 -21.35 -32.04 -3.90
N THR A 413 -20.16 -31.44 -3.94
CA THR A 413 -19.71 -30.51 -2.92
C THR A 413 -19.99 -29.08 -3.37
N PRO A 414 -20.75 -28.27 -2.60
CA PRO A 414 -20.97 -26.88 -2.93
C PRO A 414 -19.64 -26.11 -2.81
N LEU A 415 -19.44 -25.11 -3.67
CA LEU A 415 -18.22 -24.32 -3.71
C LEU A 415 -18.00 -23.57 -2.40
N SER A 416 -19.09 -23.14 -1.76
CA SER A 416 -19.10 -22.47 -0.45
C SER A 416 -18.58 -23.33 0.71
N ALA A 417 -18.58 -24.65 0.57
CA ALA A 417 -18.04 -25.58 1.58
C ALA A 417 -16.56 -25.92 1.37
N LEU A 418 -15.95 -25.51 0.25
CA LEU A 418 -14.54 -25.75 -0.03
C LEU A 418 -13.70 -24.60 0.53
N THR A 419 -12.58 -24.93 1.15
CA THR A 419 -11.57 -23.94 1.49
C THR A 419 -10.91 -23.39 0.21
N ALA A 420 -10.35 -22.19 0.28
CA ALA A 420 -9.62 -21.59 -0.84
C ALA A 420 -8.50 -22.52 -1.35
N SER A 421 -7.81 -23.21 -0.45
CA SER A 421 -6.76 -24.17 -0.78
C SER A 421 -7.31 -25.37 -1.56
N GLU A 422 -8.42 -25.96 -1.10
CA GLU A 422 -9.05 -27.09 -1.79
C GLU A 422 -9.54 -26.70 -3.17
N LEU A 423 -10.24 -25.57 -3.29
CA LEU A 423 -10.75 -25.07 -4.56
C LEU A 423 -9.64 -24.79 -5.56
N GLN A 424 -8.61 -24.04 -5.13
CA GLN A 424 -7.51 -23.70 -6.04
C GLN A 424 -6.70 -24.93 -6.48
N ASN A 425 -6.61 -25.98 -5.68
CA ASN A 425 -5.97 -27.23 -6.07
C ASN A 425 -6.80 -28.04 -7.10
N LEU A 426 -8.11 -27.80 -7.21
CA LEU A 426 -8.98 -28.46 -8.19
C LEU A 426 -8.97 -27.79 -9.58
N ILE A 427 -8.48 -26.55 -9.72
CA ILE A 427 -8.61 -25.77 -10.94
C ILE A 427 -7.23 -25.36 -11.46
N ALA A 428 -6.93 -25.67 -12.73
CA ALA A 428 -5.85 -25.06 -13.50
C ALA A 428 -6.45 -24.00 -14.44
N TYR A 429 -5.82 -22.84 -14.53
CA TYR A 429 -6.30 -21.73 -15.33
C TYR A 429 -5.22 -21.23 -16.29
N VAL A 430 -5.56 -21.11 -17.56
CA VAL A 430 -4.76 -20.48 -18.61
C VAL A 430 -5.47 -19.19 -19.02
N PRO A 431 -4.96 -18.02 -18.60
CA PRO A 431 -5.60 -16.74 -18.87
C PRO A 431 -5.40 -16.28 -20.33
N GLN A 432 -6.23 -15.33 -20.75
CA GLN A 432 -6.10 -14.64 -22.03
C GLN A 432 -4.76 -13.90 -22.13
N GLU A 433 -4.41 -13.11 -21.13
CA GLU A 433 -3.11 -12.45 -21.00
C GLU A 433 -2.27 -13.12 -19.94
N THR A 434 -1.17 -13.75 -20.37
CA THR A 434 -0.27 -14.45 -19.45
C THR A 434 0.61 -13.48 -18.70
N PHE A 435 0.49 -13.47 -17.37
CA PHE A 435 1.39 -12.74 -16.50
C PHE A 435 2.62 -13.59 -16.13
N LEU A 436 3.81 -13.03 -16.33
CA LEU A 436 5.09 -13.62 -15.90
C LEU A 436 5.74 -12.73 -14.86
N PHE A 437 6.20 -13.35 -13.78
CA PHE A 437 6.95 -12.66 -12.73
C PHE A 437 8.39 -12.43 -13.16
N THR A 438 8.99 -11.37 -12.66
CA THR A 438 10.42 -11.12 -12.82
C THR A 438 11.22 -12.24 -12.16
N GLY A 439 12.15 -12.84 -12.90
CA GLY A 439 12.89 -14.02 -12.47
C GLY A 439 13.32 -14.87 -13.65
N THR A 440 13.73 -16.11 -13.42
CA THR A 440 14.09 -17.05 -14.49
C THR A 440 12.83 -17.73 -15.08
N ILE A 441 12.99 -18.34 -16.27
CA ILE A 441 11.92 -19.18 -16.85
C ILE A 441 11.62 -20.36 -15.92
N ARG A 442 12.66 -20.97 -15.34
CA ARG A 442 12.53 -22.04 -14.34
C ARG A 442 11.66 -21.60 -13.17
N GLU A 443 12.01 -20.47 -12.51
CA GLU A 443 11.24 -19.95 -11.40
C GLU A 443 9.77 -19.73 -11.78
N ASN A 444 9.52 -19.17 -12.95
CA ASN A 444 8.17 -18.96 -13.47
C ASN A 444 7.39 -20.27 -13.69
N LEU A 445 8.02 -21.34 -14.11
CA LEU A 445 7.37 -22.66 -14.24
C LEU A 445 7.09 -23.29 -12.87
N LEU A 446 8.04 -23.22 -11.93
CA LEU A 446 7.92 -23.77 -10.59
C LEU A 446 6.83 -23.07 -9.72
N LEU A 447 6.38 -21.86 -10.09
CA LEU A 447 5.24 -21.22 -9.42
C LEU A 447 3.98 -22.09 -9.44
N ALA A 448 3.80 -22.95 -10.44
CA ALA A 448 2.64 -23.82 -10.54
C ALA A 448 2.69 -24.99 -9.56
N ASN A 449 3.87 -25.49 -9.29
CA ASN A 449 4.13 -26.56 -8.33
C ASN A 449 5.62 -26.49 -7.86
N PRO A 450 5.89 -25.97 -6.67
CA PRO A 450 7.25 -25.86 -6.15
C PRO A 450 7.98 -27.21 -5.93
N GLN A 451 7.24 -28.31 -5.87
CA GLN A 451 7.78 -29.66 -5.64
C GLN A 451 8.10 -30.41 -6.92
N THR A 452 7.96 -29.73 -8.11
CA THR A 452 8.22 -30.32 -9.41
C THR A 452 9.68 -30.74 -9.57
N THR A 453 9.91 -31.97 -10.03
CA THR A 453 11.24 -32.45 -10.40
C THR A 453 11.70 -31.85 -11.72
N GLU A 454 13.01 -31.88 -11.99
CA GLU A 454 13.58 -31.39 -13.26
C GLU A 454 13.00 -32.14 -14.47
N GLU A 455 12.78 -33.44 -14.33
CA GLU A 455 12.23 -34.29 -15.36
C GLU A 455 10.78 -33.96 -15.70
N GLU A 456 9.97 -33.70 -14.67
CA GLU A 456 8.57 -33.25 -14.83
C GLU A 456 8.50 -31.86 -15.48
N LEU A 457 9.40 -30.94 -15.08
CA LEU A 457 9.49 -29.59 -15.64
C LEU A 457 9.80 -29.63 -17.15
N VAL A 458 10.81 -30.41 -17.54
CA VAL A 458 11.19 -30.58 -18.95
C VAL A 458 10.06 -31.26 -19.72
N THR A 459 9.42 -32.28 -19.15
CA THR A 459 8.28 -32.97 -19.77
C THR A 459 7.11 -32.03 -20.01
N ALA A 460 6.77 -31.20 -19.03
CA ALA A 460 5.72 -30.19 -19.19
C ALA A 460 6.07 -29.12 -20.23
N ALA A 461 7.33 -28.69 -20.26
CA ALA A 461 7.80 -27.72 -21.26
C ALA A 461 7.76 -28.30 -22.69
N ARG A 462 8.09 -29.56 -22.86
CA ARG A 462 7.94 -30.27 -24.15
C ARG A 462 6.49 -30.42 -24.55
N ALA A 463 5.62 -30.84 -23.63
CA ALA A 463 4.20 -30.94 -23.89
C ALA A 463 3.53 -29.60 -24.21
N ALA A 464 4.08 -28.50 -23.74
CA ALA A 464 3.66 -27.13 -24.08
C ALA A 464 4.38 -26.55 -25.31
N HIS A 465 5.20 -27.32 -26.03
CA HIS A 465 6.00 -26.90 -27.18
C HIS A 465 6.88 -25.65 -26.95
N ILE A 466 7.40 -25.47 -25.71
CA ILE A 466 8.26 -24.33 -25.35
C ILE A 466 9.72 -24.76 -25.05
N HIS A 467 10.00 -26.06 -24.87
CA HIS A 467 11.30 -26.60 -24.48
C HIS A 467 12.42 -26.20 -25.43
N ASP A 468 12.24 -26.42 -26.73
CA ASP A 468 13.27 -26.16 -27.73
C ASP A 468 13.58 -24.67 -27.86
N PHE A 469 12.55 -23.82 -27.74
CA PHE A 469 12.75 -22.37 -27.65
C PHE A 469 13.56 -22.02 -26.39
N ILE A 470 13.25 -22.59 -25.22
CA ILE A 470 14.00 -22.32 -24.00
C ILE A 470 15.48 -22.70 -24.17
N LEU A 471 15.76 -23.87 -24.78
CA LEU A 471 17.14 -24.31 -25.04
C LEU A 471 17.86 -23.45 -26.06
N SER A 472 17.17 -22.78 -26.96
CA SER A 472 17.77 -21.83 -27.91
C SER A 472 18.24 -20.52 -27.26
N LEU A 473 17.81 -20.24 -26.02
CA LEU A 473 18.22 -19.06 -25.29
C LEU A 473 19.62 -19.25 -24.66
N PRO A 474 20.44 -18.20 -24.53
CA PRO A 474 21.83 -18.31 -24.04
C PRO A 474 21.98 -19.00 -22.68
N HIS A 475 21.00 -18.88 -21.81
CA HIS A 475 21.01 -19.46 -20.47
C HIS A 475 19.91 -20.51 -20.26
N GLY A 476 19.25 -20.99 -21.33
CA GLY A 476 18.20 -22.02 -21.23
C GLY A 476 17.12 -21.65 -20.21
N TYR A 477 16.79 -22.56 -19.32
CA TYR A 477 15.82 -22.35 -18.23
C TYR A 477 16.20 -21.27 -17.22
N GLU A 478 17.50 -20.94 -17.10
CA GLU A 478 18.00 -19.89 -16.21
C GLU A 478 17.97 -18.50 -16.88
N THR A 479 17.41 -18.40 -18.07
CA THR A 479 17.22 -17.11 -18.74
C THR A 479 16.28 -16.23 -17.92
N LYS A 480 16.74 -15.04 -17.55
CA LYS A 480 15.96 -14.05 -16.80
C LYS A 480 14.90 -13.39 -17.70
N ILE A 481 13.68 -13.39 -17.20
CA ILE A 481 12.56 -12.70 -17.82
C ILE A 481 12.43 -11.33 -17.16
N GLY A 482 12.36 -10.27 -17.96
CA GLY A 482 12.10 -8.92 -17.49
C GLY A 482 10.69 -8.73 -16.95
N GLU A 483 10.39 -7.51 -16.51
CA GLU A 483 9.09 -7.17 -15.95
C GLU A 483 7.95 -7.52 -16.93
N LYS A 484 6.93 -8.27 -16.46
CA LYS A 484 5.80 -8.81 -17.25
C LYS A 484 6.22 -9.62 -18.49
N GLY A 485 7.45 -10.16 -18.52
CA GLY A 485 7.93 -10.96 -19.63
C GLY A 485 8.11 -10.18 -20.95
N VAL A 486 8.49 -8.93 -20.90
CA VAL A 486 8.62 -8.02 -22.06
C VAL A 486 9.50 -8.62 -23.17
N THR A 487 10.47 -9.48 -22.84
CA THR A 487 11.39 -10.12 -23.79
C THR A 487 10.82 -11.30 -24.55
N LEU A 488 9.60 -11.76 -24.22
CA LEU A 488 8.95 -12.92 -24.84
C LEU A 488 7.76 -12.52 -25.71
N SER A 489 7.55 -13.22 -26.82
CA SER A 489 6.36 -13.04 -27.65
C SER A 489 5.10 -13.50 -26.92
N GLY A 490 3.92 -13.06 -27.39
CA GLY A 490 2.63 -13.47 -26.83
C GLY A 490 2.47 -14.99 -26.78
N GLY A 491 2.83 -15.68 -27.89
CA GLY A 491 2.74 -17.14 -27.96
C GLY A 491 3.75 -17.87 -27.07
N GLN A 492 4.93 -17.31 -26.85
CA GLN A 492 5.90 -17.86 -25.90
C GLN A 492 5.38 -17.76 -24.45
N LYS A 493 4.81 -16.61 -24.09
CA LYS A 493 4.15 -16.43 -22.78
C LYS A 493 3.01 -17.41 -22.58
N GLN A 494 2.17 -17.58 -23.61
CA GLN A 494 1.04 -18.51 -23.60
C GLN A 494 1.49 -19.95 -23.38
N ARG A 495 2.53 -20.42 -24.10
CA ARG A 495 3.08 -21.76 -23.92
C ARG A 495 3.68 -21.97 -22.52
N ILE A 496 4.27 -20.94 -21.90
CA ILE A 496 4.67 -21.00 -20.49
C ILE A 496 3.44 -21.14 -19.57
N ALA A 497 2.33 -20.44 -19.83
CA ALA A 497 1.09 -20.61 -19.07
C ALA A 497 0.51 -22.01 -19.19
N ILE A 498 0.56 -22.60 -20.40
CA ILE A 498 0.13 -23.99 -20.64
C ILE A 498 1.04 -24.95 -19.85
N ALA A 499 2.37 -24.78 -19.90
CA ALA A 499 3.30 -25.57 -19.11
C ALA A 499 3.01 -25.49 -17.60
N ARG A 500 2.69 -24.29 -17.07
CA ARG A 500 2.21 -24.12 -15.69
C ARG A 500 0.95 -24.92 -15.39
N ALA A 501 -0.03 -24.91 -16.31
CA ALA A 501 -1.27 -25.66 -16.14
C ALA A 501 -1.04 -27.20 -16.20
N ILE A 502 -0.06 -27.67 -17.00
CA ILE A 502 0.38 -29.06 -17.02
C ILE A 502 1.01 -29.43 -15.66
N LEU A 503 1.93 -28.63 -15.14
CA LEU A 503 2.62 -28.84 -13.87
C LEU A 503 1.68 -28.82 -12.68
N LYS A 504 0.67 -27.94 -12.68
CA LYS A 504 -0.37 -27.90 -11.66
C LYS A 504 -1.21 -29.15 -11.61
N ASN A 505 -1.41 -29.82 -12.74
CA ASN A 505 -2.11 -31.10 -12.90
C ASN A 505 -3.46 -31.19 -12.19
N ALA A 506 -4.29 -30.15 -12.28
CA ALA A 506 -5.61 -30.10 -11.67
C ALA A 506 -6.68 -30.86 -12.52
N PRO A 507 -7.77 -31.38 -11.89
CA PRO A 507 -8.84 -32.12 -12.58
C PRO A 507 -9.74 -31.24 -13.45
N ILE A 508 -9.85 -29.94 -13.15
CA ILE A 508 -10.62 -28.95 -13.89
C ILE A 508 -9.64 -28.01 -14.59
N LEU A 509 -9.87 -27.76 -15.88
CA LEU A 509 -9.07 -26.85 -16.68
C LEU A 509 -9.95 -25.72 -17.22
N LEU A 510 -9.55 -24.49 -16.95
CA LEU A 510 -10.19 -23.29 -17.49
C LEU A 510 -9.25 -22.64 -18.51
N LEU A 511 -9.74 -22.45 -19.74
CA LEU A 511 -9.00 -21.83 -20.83
C LEU A 511 -9.73 -20.57 -21.30
N ASP A 512 -9.10 -19.41 -21.14
CA ASP A 512 -9.66 -18.11 -21.52
C ASP A 512 -8.93 -17.57 -22.76
N GLU A 513 -9.58 -17.58 -23.92
CA GLU A 513 -9.08 -17.06 -25.20
C GLU A 513 -7.60 -17.34 -25.53
N ALA A 514 -7.14 -18.53 -25.22
CA ALA A 514 -5.72 -18.89 -25.26
C ALA A 514 -5.01 -18.76 -26.64
N THR A 515 -5.67 -18.28 -27.67
CA THR A 515 -5.12 -18.18 -29.06
C THR A 515 -5.32 -16.81 -29.72
N SER A 516 -5.88 -15.82 -29.04
CA SER A 516 -6.08 -14.48 -29.61
C SER A 516 -4.73 -13.77 -29.82
N ALA A 517 -4.47 -13.22 -31.00
CA ALA A 517 -3.27 -12.43 -31.36
C ALA A 517 -1.95 -13.20 -31.59
N LEU A 518 -2.01 -14.45 -32.05
CA LEU A 518 -0.84 -15.25 -32.42
C LEU A 518 -0.70 -15.35 -33.97
N ASP A 519 0.56 -15.47 -34.42
CA ASP A 519 0.87 -15.87 -35.80
C ASP A 519 0.50 -17.35 -36.06
N ASN A 520 0.29 -17.74 -37.31
CA ASN A 520 -0.23 -19.06 -37.69
C ASN A 520 0.61 -20.24 -37.16
N GLU A 521 1.94 -20.13 -37.20
CA GLU A 521 2.82 -21.20 -36.70
C GLU A 521 2.72 -21.36 -35.18
N THR A 522 2.76 -20.25 -34.47
CA THR A 522 2.63 -20.23 -32.99
C THR A 522 1.22 -20.68 -32.57
N GLU A 523 0.17 -20.31 -33.32
CA GLU A 523 -1.20 -20.77 -33.08
C GLU A 523 -1.32 -22.29 -33.17
N TYR A 524 -0.68 -22.90 -34.17
CA TYR A 524 -0.67 -24.36 -34.33
C TYR A 524 -0.06 -25.06 -33.12
N LEU A 525 1.12 -24.60 -32.66
CA LEU A 525 1.81 -25.18 -31.50
C LEU A 525 1.02 -25.00 -30.19
N VAL A 526 0.40 -23.85 -30.01
CA VAL A 526 -0.47 -23.60 -28.85
C VAL A 526 -1.71 -24.49 -28.88
N LYS A 527 -2.33 -24.65 -30.03
CA LYS A 527 -3.51 -25.52 -30.22
C LYS A 527 -3.19 -26.99 -29.92
N GLU A 528 -2.06 -27.50 -30.42
CA GLU A 528 -1.59 -28.86 -30.13
C GLU A 528 -1.33 -29.08 -28.62
N ALA A 529 -0.65 -28.13 -27.96
CA ALA A 529 -0.45 -28.17 -26.53
C ALA A 529 -1.75 -28.15 -25.72
N LEU A 530 -2.73 -27.32 -26.15
CA LEU A 530 -4.05 -27.25 -25.51
C LEU A 530 -4.81 -28.55 -25.66
N GLN A 531 -4.84 -29.15 -26.86
CA GLN A 531 -5.47 -30.45 -27.07
C GLN A 531 -4.85 -31.57 -26.22
N GLY A 532 -3.53 -31.53 -26.01
CA GLY A 532 -2.81 -32.43 -25.12
C GLY A 532 -3.26 -32.34 -23.68
N ILE A 533 -3.36 -31.11 -23.14
CA ILE A 533 -3.73 -30.87 -21.75
C ILE A 533 -5.21 -31.11 -21.45
N MET A 534 -6.10 -30.96 -22.42
CA MET A 534 -7.54 -31.18 -22.26
C MET A 534 -7.91 -32.65 -22.07
N LYS A 535 -7.07 -33.58 -22.53
CA LYS A 535 -7.33 -35.03 -22.40
C LYS A 535 -7.42 -35.42 -20.92
N ASN A 536 -8.47 -36.21 -20.60
CA ASN A 536 -8.73 -36.71 -19.24
C ASN A 536 -9.01 -35.65 -18.17
N ARG A 537 -9.39 -34.43 -18.54
CA ARG A 537 -9.78 -33.34 -17.62
C ARG A 537 -11.17 -32.82 -17.98
N THR A 538 -11.86 -32.31 -16.98
CA THR A 538 -13.07 -31.52 -17.22
C THR A 538 -12.61 -30.12 -17.64
N THR A 539 -12.90 -29.75 -18.88
CA THR A 539 -12.38 -28.52 -19.48
C THR A 539 -13.48 -27.57 -19.87
N ILE A 540 -13.34 -26.31 -19.47
CA ILE A 540 -14.19 -25.22 -19.96
C ILE A 540 -13.31 -24.25 -20.76
N VAL A 541 -13.71 -23.98 -21.98
CA VAL A 541 -13.00 -23.09 -22.91
C VAL A 541 -13.88 -21.88 -23.20
N ILE A 542 -13.42 -20.68 -22.89
CA ILE A 542 -13.98 -19.45 -23.47
C ILE A 542 -13.25 -19.22 -24.78
N ALA A 543 -13.93 -19.31 -25.89
CA ALA A 543 -13.29 -19.21 -27.18
C ALA A 543 -13.98 -18.17 -28.09
N HIS A 544 -13.14 -17.38 -28.76
CA HIS A 544 -13.52 -16.44 -29.80
C HIS A 544 -13.12 -16.93 -31.22
N ARG A 545 -12.36 -18.04 -31.31
CA ARG A 545 -11.96 -18.65 -32.60
C ARG A 545 -12.64 -19.99 -32.82
N LEU A 546 -13.22 -20.16 -33.99
CA LEU A 546 -13.93 -21.37 -34.41
C LEU A 546 -13.04 -22.62 -34.34
N SER A 547 -11.75 -22.47 -34.68
CA SER A 547 -10.75 -23.55 -34.67
C SER A 547 -10.51 -24.18 -33.29
N THR A 548 -10.81 -23.47 -32.22
CA THR A 548 -10.69 -23.96 -30.84
C THR A 548 -11.95 -24.71 -30.39
N ILE A 549 -13.10 -24.39 -30.99
CA ILE A 549 -14.42 -24.86 -30.58
C ILE A 549 -14.78 -26.18 -31.25
N GLN A 550 -14.28 -26.46 -32.47
CA GLN A 550 -14.68 -27.61 -33.29
C GLN A 550 -14.43 -28.97 -32.61
N ASN A 551 -13.44 -29.06 -31.73
CA ASN A 551 -13.00 -30.34 -31.16
C ASN A 551 -13.47 -30.55 -29.69
N VAL A 552 -14.44 -29.78 -29.19
CA VAL A 552 -15.00 -29.97 -27.85
C VAL A 552 -16.21 -30.92 -27.90
N ASP A 553 -16.49 -31.55 -26.74
CA ASP A 553 -17.65 -32.48 -26.64
C ASP A 553 -18.99 -31.76 -26.77
N SER A 554 -19.10 -30.50 -26.33
CA SER A 554 -20.32 -29.69 -26.42
C SER A 554 -20.00 -28.21 -26.45
N ILE A 555 -20.83 -27.43 -27.12
CA ILE A 555 -20.78 -25.97 -27.15
C ILE A 555 -22.00 -25.43 -26.43
N ILE A 556 -21.79 -24.43 -25.62
CA ILE A 556 -22.81 -23.72 -24.86
C ILE A 556 -22.82 -22.25 -25.30
N VAL A 557 -23.97 -21.79 -25.79
CA VAL A 557 -24.13 -20.41 -26.24
C VAL A 557 -24.87 -19.63 -25.17
N ILE A 558 -24.21 -18.57 -24.71
CA ILE A 558 -24.75 -17.67 -23.68
C ILE A 558 -25.03 -16.31 -24.30
N ASP A 559 -26.24 -15.81 -24.08
CA ASP A 559 -26.61 -14.44 -24.41
C ASP A 559 -27.37 -13.81 -23.25
N ASN A 560 -26.97 -12.57 -22.87
CA ASN A 560 -27.56 -11.84 -21.77
C ASN A 560 -27.73 -12.68 -20.48
N GLY A 561 -26.71 -13.47 -20.13
CA GLY A 561 -26.70 -14.31 -18.94
C GLY A 561 -27.59 -15.56 -19.01
N LYS A 562 -28.14 -15.88 -20.15
CA LYS A 562 -29.01 -17.07 -20.34
C LYS A 562 -28.37 -18.05 -21.33
N LEU A 563 -28.53 -19.33 -21.03
CA LEU A 563 -28.20 -20.40 -21.98
C LEU A 563 -29.26 -20.44 -23.07
N ILE A 564 -28.89 -20.17 -24.32
CA ILE A 564 -29.82 -20.10 -25.46
C ILE A 564 -29.70 -21.28 -26.43
N GLN A 565 -28.49 -21.82 -26.59
CA GLN A 565 -28.25 -23.00 -27.46
C GLN A 565 -27.20 -23.91 -26.79
N SER A 566 -27.32 -25.20 -26.98
CA SER A 566 -26.36 -26.22 -26.56
C SER A 566 -26.35 -27.38 -27.55
N GLY A 567 -25.17 -27.85 -27.94
CA GLY A 567 -25.01 -28.96 -28.88
C GLY A 567 -23.57 -29.09 -29.39
N LYS A 568 -23.35 -29.94 -30.38
CA LYS A 568 -22.06 -30.05 -31.05
C LYS A 568 -21.94 -29.02 -32.19
N HIS A 569 -20.70 -28.76 -32.61
CA HIS A 569 -20.40 -27.83 -33.69
C HIS A 569 -21.20 -28.16 -34.97
N GLU A 570 -21.21 -29.44 -35.39
CA GLU A 570 -21.89 -29.92 -36.56
C GLU A 570 -23.42 -29.72 -36.52
N GLU A 571 -24.01 -29.75 -35.32
CA GLU A 571 -25.43 -29.52 -35.10
C GLU A 571 -25.77 -28.02 -35.13
N LEU A 572 -25.00 -27.24 -34.36
CA LEU A 572 -25.29 -25.81 -34.14
C LEU A 572 -25.00 -24.95 -35.39
N ILE A 573 -24.04 -25.31 -36.22
CA ILE A 573 -23.70 -24.56 -37.44
C ILE A 573 -24.85 -24.56 -38.46
N HIS A 574 -25.66 -25.63 -38.49
CA HIS A 574 -26.81 -25.77 -39.36
C HIS A 574 -28.13 -25.26 -38.75
N GLN A 575 -28.16 -24.99 -37.43
CA GLN A 575 -29.35 -24.46 -36.77
C GLN A 575 -29.37 -22.92 -36.83
N PRO A 576 -30.52 -22.30 -37.14
CA PRO A 576 -30.65 -20.85 -37.05
C PRO A 576 -30.47 -20.40 -35.59
N GLY A 577 -29.59 -19.40 -35.35
CA GLY A 577 -29.35 -18.87 -34.02
C GLY A 577 -27.98 -18.20 -33.86
N LEU A 578 -27.73 -17.67 -32.68
CA LEU A 578 -26.56 -16.85 -32.41
C LEU A 578 -25.23 -17.56 -32.71
N TYR A 579 -25.15 -18.89 -32.51
CA TYR A 579 -23.92 -19.62 -32.82
C TYR A 579 -23.57 -19.55 -34.30
N ARG A 580 -24.53 -19.81 -35.18
CA ARG A 580 -24.35 -19.74 -36.65
C ARG A 580 -23.96 -18.33 -37.07
N ASP A 581 -24.61 -17.32 -36.51
CA ASP A 581 -24.35 -15.93 -36.85
C ASP A 581 -22.91 -15.52 -36.43
N LEU A 582 -22.46 -15.93 -35.24
CA LEU A 582 -21.08 -15.69 -34.77
C LEU A 582 -20.04 -16.46 -35.59
N ALA A 583 -20.35 -17.66 -36.07
CA ALA A 583 -19.48 -18.46 -36.91
C ALA A 583 -19.33 -17.85 -38.33
N HIS A 584 -20.40 -17.27 -38.89
CA HIS A 584 -20.37 -16.62 -40.20
C HIS A 584 -19.71 -15.22 -40.20
N ILE A 585 -19.68 -14.53 -39.09
CA ILE A 585 -18.98 -13.22 -38.97
C ILE A 585 -17.45 -13.36 -39.09
N ASN A 586 -16.87 -14.56 -38.87
CA ASN A 586 -15.45 -14.87 -38.99
C ASN A 586 -15.13 -15.91 -40.11
N PRO A 587 -15.41 -15.62 -41.36
CA PRO A 587 -15.23 -16.59 -42.47
C PRO A 587 -13.78 -16.97 -42.74
N SER A 588 -12.80 -16.15 -42.34
CA SER A 588 -11.36 -16.42 -42.53
C SER A 588 -10.80 -17.56 -41.68
N GLN A 589 -11.62 -18.21 -40.84
CA GLN A 589 -11.24 -19.31 -39.95
C GLN A 589 -11.90 -20.65 -40.32
N LEU A 590 -12.70 -20.69 -41.36
CA LEU A 590 -13.23 -21.95 -41.93
C LEU A 590 -12.08 -22.70 -42.63
N SER A 591 -11.89 -23.97 -42.31
CA SER A 591 -10.90 -24.79 -43.00
C SER A 591 -11.24 -24.89 -44.49
N HIS A 592 -10.23 -24.97 -45.38
CA HIS A 592 -10.39 -25.09 -46.84
C HIS A 592 -11.36 -26.21 -47.29
N ASN A 593 -11.70 -27.15 -46.40
CA ASN A 593 -12.66 -28.23 -46.68
C ASN A 593 -14.14 -27.84 -46.45
N GLU A 594 -14.40 -26.83 -45.59
CA GLU A 594 -15.78 -26.38 -45.33
C GLU A 594 -16.26 -25.33 -46.34
N GLU A 595 -15.34 -24.53 -46.91
CA GLU A 595 -15.67 -23.61 -48.01
C GLU A 595 -16.27 -24.36 -49.25
N ARG A 596 -15.84 -25.60 -49.48
CA ARG A 596 -16.41 -26.45 -50.57
C ARG A 596 -17.79 -27.01 -50.23
N ALA A 597 -18.13 -27.17 -48.94
CA ALA A 597 -19.43 -27.71 -48.54
C ALA A 597 -20.53 -26.63 -48.44
N ILE A 598 -20.17 -25.35 -48.37
CA ILE A 598 -21.13 -24.22 -48.35
C ILE A 598 -21.45 -23.71 -49.78
N MET A 599 -20.60 -24.04 -50.77
CA MET A 599 -20.82 -23.70 -52.18
C MET A 599 -21.54 -24.79 -53.00
N LEU A 600 -21.93 -25.91 -52.43
CA LEU A 600 -22.80 -26.96 -53.01
C LEU A 600 -24.15 -26.98 -52.27
#